data_837ffa86e23ef29108034684ed061475
#
_entry.id   837ffa86e23ef29108034684ed061475
#
_cell.length_a   1.000
_cell.length_b   1.000
_cell.length_c   1.000
_cell.angle_alpha   90.00
_cell.angle_beta   90.00
_cell.angle_gamma   90.00
#
_symmetry.space_group_name_H-M   'P 1'
#
loop_
_entity.id
_entity.type
_entity.pdbx_description
1 polymer ?
#
loop_
_entity_poly.entity_id
_entity_poly.type
_entity_poly.pdbx_seq_one_letter_code
_entity_poly.pdbx_strand_id
1 'polypeptide(L)'
;MKNIEVKRRVVVAAFCCTLMALSLPAQDDEFGDFSEFEDEMQKKVDATFVPDPIEPVNRSFFWFNNKLYCYALKPICRAYKTVVPEPPRRWTCNFFRNLGFPKRLVNNLLQLKWRGAAEEFRNFTFNSTAGVLGLFNVSESHYGWEDRDEDFGQTLAYYGAGPWMAVHLPALGPSNLRDSLGMIPDFALDPVTYVDAWGTRLAIRSGEVINETSLHLGVYEGIKAESLDPYRFLQDAYEQNRQKKIKE
;
A
#
# COMPACT_ATOMS: atom_id res chain seq x y z
N MET A 1 25.77 28.77 -0.65
CA MET A 1 26.66 28.58 -1.82
C MET A 1 26.50 27.23 -2.52
N LYS A 2 26.20 26.11 -1.83
CA LYS A 2 26.02 24.78 -2.47
C LYS A 2 24.81 24.65 -3.44
N ASN A 3 23.73 25.40 -3.24
CA ASN A 3 22.51 25.30 -4.08
C ASN A 3 22.65 25.99 -5.47
N ILE A 4 23.60 26.88 -5.63
CA ILE A 4 23.86 27.57 -6.91
C ILE A 4 24.68 26.69 -7.85
N GLU A 5 25.60 25.90 -7.31
CA GLU A 5 26.44 24.97 -8.11
C GLU A 5 25.62 23.78 -8.65
N VAL A 6 24.64 23.26 -7.92
CA VAL A 6 23.77 22.16 -8.37
C VAL A 6 22.87 22.63 -9.52
N LYS A 7 22.27 23.83 -9.39
CA LYS A 7 21.47 24.41 -10.49
C LYS A 7 22.28 24.67 -11.74
N ARG A 8 23.52 25.11 -11.59
CA ARG A 8 24.43 25.40 -12.74
C ARG A 8 24.85 24.11 -13.46
N ARG A 9 25.07 23.00 -12.73
CA ARG A 9 25.38 21.67 -13.31
C ARG A 9 24.19 21.05 -14.05
N VAL A 10 22.97 21.21 -13.54
CA VAL A 10 21.75 20.75 -14.22
C VAL A 10 21.47 21.53 -15.50
N VAL A 11 21.66 22.87 -15.49
CA VAL A 11 21.48 23.69 -16.69
C VAL A 11 22.55 23.40 -17.74
N VAL A 12 23.80 23.17 -17.34
CA VAL A 12 24.89 22.80 -18.26
C VAL A 12 24.68 21.41 -18.85
N ALA A 13 24.20 20.43 -18.05
CA ALA A 13 23.87 19.10 -18.54
C ALA A 13 22.70 19.14 -19.53
N ALA A 14 21.64 19.90 -19.25
CA ALA A 14 20.52 20.09 -20.17
C ALA A 14 20.92 20.76 -21.46
N PHE A 15 21.82 21.75 -21.40
CA PHE A 15 22.34 22.46 -22.59
C PHE A 15 23.30 21.58 -23.42
N CYS A 16 24.11 20.73 -22.80
CA CYS A 16 24.93 19.72 -23.50
C CYS A 16 24.09 18.66 -24.18
N CYS A 17 23.00 18.19 -23.55
CA CYS A 17 22.07 17.24 -24.18
C CYS A 17 21.35 17.85 -25.40
N THR A 18 20.97 19.12 -25.35
CA THR A 18 20.35 19.82 -26.50
C THR A 18 21.36 20.06 -27.64
N LEU A 19 22.64 20.31 -27.34
CA LEU A 19 23.67 20.46 -28.36
C LEU A 19 24.10 19.14 -29.01
N MET A 20 24.06 18.03 -28.28
CA MET A 20 24.27 16.68 -28.82
C MET A 20 23.12 16.22 -29.73
N ALA A 21 21.88 16.65 -29.45
CA ALA A 21 20.75 16.34 -30.32
C ALA A 21 20.77 17.07 -31.67
N LEU A 22 21.55 18.16 -31.80
CA LEU A 22 21.71 18.93 -33.05
C LEU A 22 22.84 18.42 -33.96
N SER A 23 23.65 17.47 -33.53
CA SER A 23 24.82 16.93 -34.28
C SER A 23 24.69 15.49 -34.73
N LEU A 24 23.53 14.87 -34.56
CA LEU A 24 23.26 13.54 -35.12
C LEU A 24 22.73 13.68 -36.54
N PRO A 25 23.30 12.93 -37.52
CA PRO A 25 22.69 12.85 -38.85
C PRO A 25 21.27 12.30 -38.71
N ALA A 26 20.35 12.86 -39.51
CA ALA A 26 19.00 12.33 -39.63
C ALA A 26 19.12 10.86 -40.03
N GLN A 27 18.93 9.97 -39.03
CA GLN A 27 18.72 8.54 -39.22
C GLN A 27 17.20 8.44 -39.29
N ASP A 28 16.69 8.33 -40.49
CA ASP A 28 15.30 8.01 -40.74
C ASP A 28 15.02 6.62 -40.15
N ASP A 29 13.84 6.47 -39.50
CA ASP A 29 13.10 5.24 -39.27
C ASP A 29 13.57 4.27 -38.16
N GLU A 30 13.64 4.73 -36.89
CA GLU A 30 13.42 3.82 -35.76
C GLU A 30 12.90 4.52 -34.49
N PHE A 31 12.13 5.59 -34.64
CA PHE A 31 11.21 6.01 -33.58
C PHE A 31 9.96 5.16 -33.74
N GLY A 32 9.95 4.03 -33.06
CA GLY A 32 8.78 3.17 -32.94
C GLY A 32 7.55 4.02 -32.66
N ASP A 33 6.45 3.68 -33.29
CA ASP A 33 5.21 4.43 -33.35
C ASP A 33 4.82 4.98 -31.96
N PHE A 34 5.05 6.29 -31.75
CA PHE A 34 4.73 6.94 -30.49
C PHE A 34 3.23 6.83 -30.18
N SER A 35 2.42 6.57 -31.20
CA SER A 35 0.99 6.31 -31.07
C SER A 35 0.71 4.96 -30.39
N GLU A 36 1.48 3.92 -30.65
CA GLU A 36 1.33 2.63 -29.94
C GLU A 36 1.72 2.77 -28.45
N PHE A 37 2.75 3.58 -28.16
CA PHE A 37 3.13 3.85 -26.77
C PHE A 37 2.07 4.72 -26.04
N GLU A 38 1.53 5.74 -26.70
CA GLU A 38 0.44 6.55 -26.19
C GLU A 38 -0.82 5.71 -25.97
N ASP A 39 -1.17 4.84 -26.92
CA ASP A 39 -2.32 3.91 -26.82
C ASP A 39 -2.13 2.88 -25.70
N GLU A 40 -0.91 2.33 -25.51
CA GLU A 40 -0.63 1.44 -24.40
C GLU A 40 -0.68 2.17 -23.05
N MET A 41 -0.14 3.38 -22.98
CA MET A 41 -0.21 4.21 -21.77
C MET A 41 -1.65 4.60 -21.47
N GLN A 42 -2.42 5.04 -22.46
CA GLN A 42 -3.83 5.36 -22.29
C GLN A 42 -4.64 4.14 -21.85
N LYS A 43 -4.40 2.96 -22.44
CA LYS A 43 -5.02 1.70 -22.06
C LYS A 43 -4.68 1.30 -20.60
N LYS A 44 -3.47 1.56 -20.14
CA LYS A 44 -3.07 1.35 -18.75
C LYS A 44 -3.76 2.32 -17.80
N VAL A 45 -3.86 3.59 -18.18
CA VAL A 45 -4.58 4.63 -17.42
C VAL A 45 -6.07 4.30 -17.35
N ASP A 46 -6.69 3.96 -18.48
CA ASP A 46 -8.12 3.61 -18.51
C ASP A 46 -8.42 2.32 -17.74
N ALA A 47 -7.50 1.36 -17.73
CA ALA A 47 -7.66 0.10 -16.99
C ALA A 47 -7.58 0.29 -15.46
N THR A 48 -6.98 1.38 -14.98
CA THR A 48 -6.87 1.71 -13.54
C THR A 48 -7.88 2.77 -13.10
N PHE A 49 -8.58 3.41 -14.05
CA PHE A 49 -9.53 4.46 -13.73
C PHE A 49 -10.74 3.91 -13.00
N VAL A 50 -10.94 4.34 -11.77
CA VAL A 50 -12.12 4.07 -10.96
C VAL A 50 -12.92 5.36 -10.85
N PRO A 51 -14.21 5.38 -11.28
CA PRO A 51 -15.03 6.57 -11.20
C PRO A 51 -15.23 7.02 -9.75
N ASP A 52 -15.24 8.32 -9.54
CA ASP A 52 -15.42 8.95 -8.23
C ASP A 52 -16.65 9.89 -8.25
N PRO A 53 -17.88 9.33 -8.24
CA PRO A 53 -19.10 10.12 -8.28
C PRO A 53 -19.33 10.92 -6.99
N ILE A 54 -18.67 10.56 -5.89
CA ILE A 54 -18.78 11.22 -4.58
C ILE A 54 -17.50 11.95 -4.20
N GLU A 55 -16.72 12.42 -5.17
CA GLU A 55 -15.43 13.10 -4.97
C GLU A 55 -15.47 14.18 -3.86
N PRO A 56 -16.49 15.08 -3.74
CA PRO A 56 -16.53 16.08 -2.67
C PRO A 56 -16.56 15.46 -1.27
N VAL A 57 -17.26 14.33 -1.11
CA VAL A 57 -17.34 13.59 0.16
C VAL A 57 -16.00 12.90 0.44
N ASN A 58 -15.43 12.23 -0.56
CA ASN A 58 -14.14 11.57 -0.48
C ASN A 58 -13.01 12.56 -0.14
N ARG A 59 -13.01 13.75 -0.74
CA ARG A 59 -12.06 14.82 -0.41
C ARG A 59 -12.23 15.35 1.01
N SER A 60 -13.45 15.36 1.54
CA SER A 60 -13.70 15.74 2.93
C SER A 60 -13.12 14.72 3.90
N PHE A 61 -13.28 13.42 3.62
CA PHE A 61 -12.65 12.35 4.40
C PHE A 61 -11.13 12.33 4.25
N PHE A 62 -10.60 12.59 3.05
CA PHE A 62 -9.16 12.77 2.86
C PHE A 62 -8.62 13.92 3.71
N TRP A 63 -9.29 15.08 3.72
CA TRP A 63 -8.92 16.22 4.57
C TRP A 63 -8.94 15.83 6.05
N PHE A 64 -10.00 15.15 6.52
CA PHE A 64 -10.10 14.64 7.88
C PHE A 64 -8.94 13.71 8.23
N ASN A 65 -8.66 12.71 7.38
CA ASN A 65 -7.56 11.76 7.57
C ASN A 65 -6.19 12.47 7.61
N ASN A 66 -5.98 13.45 6.74
CA ASN A 66 -4.76 14.25 6.75
C ASN A 66 -4.61 15.06 8.05
N LYS A 67 -5.70 15.61 8.59
CA LYS A 67 -5.66 16.29 9.89
C LYS A 67 -5.42 15.31 11.03
N LEU A 68 -6.11 14.18 11.04
CA LEU A 68 -5.92 13.11 12.02
C LEU A 68 -4.45 12.62 12.02
N TYR A 69 -3.88 12.39 10.84
CA TYR A 69 -2.48 12.02 10.73
C TYR A 69 -1.54 13.12 11.27
N CYS A 70 -1.68 14.35 10.78
CA CYS A 70 -0.75 15.42 11.12
C CYS A 70 -0.80 15.84 12.60
N TYR A 71 -2.00 15.91 13.20
CA TYR A 71 -2.19 16.46 14.54
C TYR A 71 -2.26 15.41 15.64
N ALA A 72 -2.66 14.18 15.34
CA ALA A 72 -2.75 13.11 16.33
C ALA A 72 -1.74 11.99 16.08
N LEU A 73 -1.82 11.29 14.95
CA LEU A 73 -1.04 10.08 14.72
C LEU A 73 0.45 10.35 14.63
N LYS A 74 0.88 11.32 13.85
CA LYS A 74 2.29 11.66 13.64
C LYS A 74 3.04 12.05 14.93
N PRO A 75 2.53 12.96 15.80
CA PRO A 75 3.20 13.26 17.05
C PRO A 75 3.28 12.05 17.99
N ILE A 76 2.21 11.23 18.07
CA ILE A 76 2.22 10.00 18.86
C ILE A 76 3.26 9.02 18.34
N CYS A 77 3.31 8.79 17.02
CA CYS A 77 4.28 7.91 16.38
C CYS A 77 5.73 8.39 16.57
N ARG A 78 5.96 9.71 16.58
CA ARG A 78 7.29 10.28 16.87
C ARG A 78 7.69 10.01 18.31
N ALA A 79 6.81 10.25 19.26
CA ALA A 79 7.07 9.95 20.68
C ALA A 79 7.32 8.46 20.89
N TYR A 80 6.50 7.60 20.28
CA TYR A 80 6.67 6.15 20.33
C TYR A 80 8.02 5.69 19.75
N LYS A 81 8.40 6.22 18.58
CA LYS A 81 9.69 5.95 17.92
C LYS A 81 10.89 6.35 18.80
N THR A 82 10.76 7.39 19.63
CA THR A 82 11.83 7.85 20.52
C THR A 82 12.03 6.88 21.69
N VAL A 83 10.94 6.27 22.19
CA VAL A 83 10.97 5.38 23.36
C VAL A 83 11.26 3.93 22.95
N VAL A 84 10.68 3.47 21.82
CA VAL A 84 10.78 2.08 21.36
C VAL A 84 11.73 1.99 20.17
N PRO A 85 12.88 1.29 20.30
CA PRO A 85 13.83 1.06 19.21
C PRO A 85 13.18 0.33 18.02
N GLU A 86 13.82 0.38 16.86
CA GLU A 86 13.29 -0.22 15.63
C GLU A 86 13.05 -1.73 15.70
N PRO A 87 14.00 -2.56 16.28
CA PRO A 87 13.80 -4.01 16.30
C PRO A 87 12.49 -4.46 17.00
N PRO A 88 12.16 -4.03 18.22
CA PRO A 88 10.86 -4.37 18.84
C PRO A 88 9.65 -3.92 18.04
N ARG A 89 9.73 -2.77 17.35
CA ARG A 89 8.64 -2.29 16.48
C ARG A 89 8.43 -3.21 15.28
N ARG A 90 9.52 -3.71 14.67
CA ARG A 90 9.45 -4.71 13.59
C ARG A 90 8.87 -6.04 14.09
N TRP A 91 9.26 -6.49 15.29
CA TRP A 91 8.71 -7.71 15.89
C TRP A 91 7.20 -7.59 16.13
N THR A 92 6.76 -6.46 16.63
CA THR A 92 5.32 -6.19 16.81
C THR A 92 4.58 -6.22 15.47
N CYS A 93 5.14 -5.62 14.42
CA CYS A 93 4.57 -5.66 13.07
C CYS A 93 4.45 -7.10 12.54
N ASN A 94 5.51 -7.90 12.70
CA ASN A 94 5.52 -9.31 12.31
C ASN A 94 4.47 -10.13 13.08
N PHE A 95 4.32 -9.90 14.38
CA PHE A 95 3.31 -10.55 15.20
C PHE A 95 1.88 -10.28 14.67
N PHE A 96 1.54 -9.02 14.40
CA PHE A 96 0.20 -8.69 13.86
C PHE A 96 0.01 -9.24 12.44
N ARG A 97 1.06 -9.25 11.61
CA ARG A 97 1.03 -9.90 10.30
C ARG A 97 0.77 -11.40 10.43
N ASN A 98 1.44 -12.08 11.35
CA ASN A 98 1.21 -13.49 11.64
C ASN A 98 -0.20 -13.76 12.18
N LEU A 99 -0.73 -12.86 13.02
CA LEU A 99 -2.09 -12.95 13.55
C LEU A 99 -3.17 -12.83 12.45
N GLY A 100 -2.87 -12.12 11.35
CA GLY A 100 -3.74 -12.00 10.17
C GLY A 100 -3.84 -13.28 9.30
N PHE A 101 -3.14 -14.36 9.65
CA PHE A 101 -3.14 -15.63 8.94
C PHE A 101 -4.55 -16.18 8.61
N PRO A 102 -5.54 -16.22 9.53
CA PRO A 102 -6.86 -16.81 9.22
C PRO A 102 -7.54 -16.10 8.05
N LYS A 103 -7.44 -14.77 7.98
CA LYS A 103 -7.98 -13.96 6.88
C LYS A 103 -7.34 -14.38 5.56
N ARG A 104 -5.99 -14.40 5.48
CA ARG A 104 -5.26 -14.74 4.27
C ARG A 104 -5.50 -16.18 3.83
N LEU A 105 -5.50 -17.13 4.78
CA LEU A 105 -5.78 -18.54 4.48
C LEU A 105 -7.16 -18.73 3.86
N VAL A 106 -8.20 -18.19 4.50
CA VAL A 106 -9.58 -18.34 4.02
C VAL A 106 -9.75 -17.72 2.64
N ASN A 107 -9.20 -16.53 2.41
CA ASN A 107 -9.30 -15.87 1.11
C ASN A 107 -8.53 -16.62 0.00
N ASN A 108 -7.36 -17.18 0.28
CA ASN A 108 -6.67 -18.07 -0.65
C ASN A 108 -7.53 -19.29 -1.00
N LEU A 109 -8.18 -19.91 -0.01
CA LEU A 109 -9.06 -21.06 -0.24
C LEU A 109 -10.29 -20.67 -1.07
N LEU A 110 -10.93 -19.55 -0.77
CA LEU A 110 -12.09 -19.03 -1.51
C LEU A 110 -11.73 -18.69 -2.97
N GLN A 111 -10.52 -18.26 -3.24
CA GLN A 111 -10.00 -18.02 -4.58
C GLN A 111 -9.49 -19.28 -5.28
N LEU A 112 -9.63 -20.45 -4.66
CA LEU A 112 -9.12 -21.73 -5.18
C LEU A 112 -7.60 -21.76 -5.38
N LYS A 113 -6.85 -20.85 -4.76
CA LYS A 113 -5.40 -20.77 -4.76
C LYS A 113 -4.81 -21.74 -3.74
N TRP A 114 -4.95 -23.05 -3.97
CA TRP A 114 -4.51 -24.12 -3.04
C TRP A 114 -3.03 -24.04 -2.67
N ARG A 115 -2.19 -23.63 -3.64
CA ARG A 115 -0.77 -23.44 -3.41
C ARG A 115 -0.54 -22.25 -2.47
N GLY A 116 -1.22 -21.11 -2.68
CA GLY A 116 -1.17 -19.95 -1.81
C GLY A 116 -1.61 -20.29 -0.38
N ALA A 117 -2.72 -21.03 -0.23
CA ALA A 117 -3.20 -21.50 1.07
C ALA A 117 -2.16 -22.39 1.79
N ALA A 118 -1.50 -23.29 1.06
CA ALA A 118 -0.46 -24.15 1.63
C ALA A 118 0.81 -23.34 2.00
N GLU A 119 1.19 -22.35 1.21
CA GLU A 119 2.29 -21.43 1.50
C GLU A 119 1.99 -20.60 2.75
N GLU A 120 0.78 -20.04 2.89
CA GLU A 120 0.34 -19.31 4.09
C GLU A 120 0.35 -20.19 5.34
N PHE A 121 -0.19 -21.42 5.25
CA PHE A 121 -0.17 -22.36 6.38
C PHE A 121 1.25 -22.70 6.80
N ARG A 122 2.13 -22.94 5.85
CA ARG A 122 3.55 -23.20 6.11
C ARG A 122 4.20 -22.01 6.80
N ASN A 123 4.06 -20.79 6.25
CA ASN A 123 4.64 -19.58 6.79
C ASN A 123 4.15 -19.32 8.22
N PHE A 124 2.84 -19.43 8.45
CA PHE A 124 2.24 -19.31 9.78
C PHE A 124 2.84 -20.32 10.78
N THR A 125 2.98 -21.60 10.37
CA THR A 125 3.52 -22.65 11.24
C THR A 125 4.97 -22.34 11.63
N PHE A 126 5.81 -21.99 10.68
CA PHE A 126 7.22 -21.66 10.95
C PHE A 126 7.35 -20.39 11.78
N ASN A 127 6.61 -19.33 11.46
CA ASN A 127 6.66 -18.08 12.21
C ASN A 127 6.10 -18.23 13.63
N SER A 128 5.08 -19.07 13.81
CA SER A 128 4.50 -19.29 15.14
C SER A 128 5.37 -20.18 16.03
N THR A 129 6.07 -21.18 15.46
CA THR A 129 6.92 -22.11 16.22
C THR A 129 8.36 -21.58 16.36
N ALA A 130 9.10 -21.49 15.26
CA ALA A 130 10.49 -21.02 15.29
C ALA A 130 10.59 -19.49 15.47
N GLY A 131 9.58 -18.74 15.01
CA GLY A 131 9.50 -17.28 15.11
C GLY A 131 8.87 -16.74 16.39
N VAL A 132 8.62 -17.58 17.40
CA VAL A 132 8.03 -17.20 18.71
C VAL A 132 6.71 -16.44 18.50
N LEU A 133 5.66 -17.14 18.09
CA LEU A 133 4.33 -16.57 17.80
C LEU A 133 4.34 -15.48 16.68
N GLY A 134 5.34 -15.50 15.80
CA GLY A 134 5.45 -14.56 14.71
C GLY A 134 6.21 -13.26 15.03
N LEU A 135 6.80 -13.14 16.21
CA LEU A 135 7.68 -11.98 16.53
C LEU A 135 8.88 -11.91 15.56
N PHE A 136 9.43 -13.07 15.23
CA PHE A 136 10.49 -13.21 14.23
C PHE A 136 9.89 -13.78 12.95
N ASN A 137 10.05 -13.07 11.84
CA ASN A 137 9.61 -13.58 10.54
C ASN A 137 10.67 -14.51 9.96
N VAL A 138 10.68 -15.75 10.44
CA VAL A 138 11.64 -16.78 10.06
C VAL A 138 11.41 -17.24 8.62
N SER A 139 10.15 -17.32 8.20
CA SER A 139 9.79 -17.74 6.84
C SER A 139 10.41 -16.85 5.77
N GLU A 140 10.34 -15.55 5.94
CA GLU A 140 10.89 -14.57 5.00
C GLU A 140 12.41 -14.43 5.15
N SER A 141 12.91 -14.30 6.39
CA SER A 141 14.33 -14.00 6.65
C SER A 141 15.27 -15.15 6.35
N HIS A 142 14.86 -16.41 6.53
CA HIS A 142 15.70 -17.59 6.31
C HIS A 142 15.42 -18.31 4.99
N TYR A 143 14.17 -18.29 4.53
CA TYR A 143 13.73 -19.07 3.37
C TYR A 143 13.26 -18.20 2.21
N GLY A 144 13.15 -16.88 2.39
CA GLY A 144 12.63 -15.97 1.37
C GLY A 144 11.16 -16.24 1.00
N TRP A 145 10.39 -16.82 1.95
CA TRP A 145 8.98 -17.12 1.71
C TRP A 145 8.14 -15.91 2.11
N GLU A 146 7.57 -15.25 1.13
CA GLU A 146 6.67 -14.13 1.34
C GLU A 146 5.24 -14.59 1.68
N ASP A 147 4.53 -13.79 2.46
CA ASP A 147 3.11 -14.02 2.73
C ASP A 147 2.26 -13.66 1.50
N ARG A 148 1.22 -14.44 1.25
CA ARG A 148 0.20 -14.13 0.24
C ARG A 148 -0.87 -13.25 0.87
N ASP A 149 -0.71 -11.93 0.73
CA ASP A 149 -1.60 -10.94 1.36
C ASP A 149 -2.94 -10.85 0.63
N GLU A 150 -3.77 -11.89 0.84
CA GLU A 150 -5.11 -12.01 0.27
C GLU A 150 -6.18 -11.49 1.24
N ASP A 151 -7.18 -10.82 0.67
CA ASP A 151 -8.34 -10.31 1.39
C ASP A 151 -9.64 -10.57 0.61
N PHE A 152 -10.78 -10.31 1.24
CA PHE A 152 -12.07 -10.60 0.63
C PHE A 152 -12.41 -9.67 -0.54
N GLY A 153 -11.86 -8.45 -0.60
CA GLY A 153 -11.96 -7.59 -1.78
C GLY A 153 -11.29 -8.22 -3.02
N GLN A 154 -10.14 -8.89 -2.84
CA GLN A 154 -9.47 -9.67 -3.88
C GLN A 154 -10.29 -10.91 -4.25
N THR A 155 -10.90 -11.58 -3.25
CA THR A 155 -11.81 -12.71 -3.50
C THR A 155 -13.00 -12.30 -4.35
N LEU A 156 -13.64 -11.15 -4.06
CA LEU A 156 -14.70 -10.61 -4.91
C LEU A 156 -14.20 -10.27 -6.33
N ALA A 157 -13.00 -9.73 -6.46
CA ALA A 157 -12.39 -9.46 -7.76
C ALA A 157 -12.13 -10.74 -8.56
N TYR A 158 -11.67 -11.81 -7.91
CA TYR A 158 -11.48 -13.12 -8.53
C TYR A 158 -12.77 -13.65 -9.15
N TYR A 159 -13.92 -13.40 -8.54
CA TYR A 159 -15.24 -13.73 -9.07
C TYR A 159 -15.83 -12.67 -10.03
N GLY A 160 -15.02 -11.71 -10.48
CA GLY A 160 -15.39 -10.73 -11.51
C GLY A 160 -16.04 -9.45 -11.00
N ALA A 161 -16.08 -9.22 -9.68
CA ALA A 161 -16.56 -7.94 -9.15
C ALA A 161 -15.56 -6.82 -9.44
N GLY A 162 -15.99 -5.81 -10.17
CA GLY A 162 -15.20 -4.59 -10.40
C GLY A 162 -15.08 -3.73 -9.14
N PRO A 163 -14.22 -2.70 -9.16
CA PRO A 163 -14.06 -1.76 -8.02
C PRO A 163 -15.30 -0.88 -7.78
N TRP A 164 -16.19 -0.75 -8.77
CA TRP A 164 -17.40 0.06 -8.89
C TRP A 164 -17.15 1.57 -8.79
N MET A 165 -16.81 2.09 -7.62
CA MET A 165 -16.49 3.50 -7.41
C MET A 165 -15.43 3.69 -6.35
N ALA A 166 -14.71 4.81 -6.42
CA ALA A 166 -13.74 5.23 -5.42
C ALA A 166 -14.46 5.61 -4.11
N VAL A 167 -13.89 5.19 -2.99
CA VAL A 167 -14.38 5.51 -1.64
C VAL A 167 -13.19 5.86 -0.77
N HIS A 168 -13.25 7.00 -0.09
CA HIS A 168 -12.25 7.36 0.90
C HIS A 168 -12.80 7.15 2.30
N LEU A 169 -12.25 6.18 3.03
CA LEU A 169 -12.79 5.81 4.35
C LEU A 169 -12.17 6.68 5.46
N PRO A 170 -12.96 7.16 6.42
CA PRO A 170 -12.44 7.90 7.58
C PRO A 170 -11.52 6.98 8.40
N ALA A 171 -10.35 7.48 8.76
CA ALA A 171 -9.25 6.80 9.45
C ALA A 171 -8.57 5.64 8.71
N LEU A 172 -9.19 5.06 7.66
CA LEU A 172 -8.64 3.93 6.90
C LEU A 172 -7.97 4.36 5.58
N GLY A 173 -8.38 5.50 5.01
CA GLY A 173 -7.75 6.03 3.80
C GLY A 173 -8.43 5.63 2.48
N PRO A 174 -7.68 5.65 1.34
CA PRO A 174 -8.25 5.33 0.04
C PRO A 174 -8.69 3.87 -0.05
N SER A 175 -9.80 3.65 -0.74
CA SER A 175 -10.42 2.35 -0.98
C SER A 175 -11.32 2.45 -2.21
N ASN A 176 -11.99 1.35 -2.55
CA ASN A 176 -13.11 1.33 -3.47
C ASN A 176 -14.31 0.60 -2.84
N LEU A 177 -15.47 0.67 -3.46
CA LEU A 177 -16.70 0.12 -2.87
C LEU A 177 -16.60 -1.41 -2.68
N ARG A 178 -16.05 -2.15 -3.64
CA ARG A 178 -15.82 -3.60 -3.52
C ARG A 178 -14.98 -3.93 -2.30
N ASP A 179 -13.81 -3.28 -2.17
CA ASP A 179 -12.86 -3.58 -1.10
C ASP A 179 -13.41 -3.14 0.25
N SER A 180 -14.16 -2.01 0.31
CA SER A 180 -14.85 -1.55 1.51
C SER A 180 -15.90 -2.56 2.00
N LEU A 181 -16.66 -3.19 1.09
CA LEU A 181 -17.57 -4.27 1.42
C LEU A 181 -16.82 -5.55 1.84
N GLY A 182 -15.69 -5.82 1.22
CA GLY A 182 -14.80 -6.93 1.55
C GLY A 182 -14.22 -6.86 2.95
N MET A 183 -14.08 -5.68 3.53
CA MET A 183 -13.62 -5.53 4.92
C MET A 183 -14.56 -6.18 5.93
N ILE A 184 -15.86 -6.30 5.64
CA ILE A 184 -16.84 -6.86 6.60
C ILE A 184 -16.53 -8.33 6.93
N PRO A 185 -16.43 -9.26 5.97
CA PRO A 185 -16.02 -10.63 6.27
C PRO A 185 -14.58 -10.73 6.76
N ASP A 186 -13.67 -9.87 6.30
CA ASP A 186 -12.29 -9.84 6.81
C ASP A 186 -12.23 -9.50 8.31
N PHE A 187 -13.07 -8.59 8.80
CA PHE A 187 -13.22 -8.34 10.23
C PHE A 187 -13.71 -9.56 11.01
N ALA A 188 -14.59 -10.36 10.42
CA ALA A 188 -15.04 -11.61 11.08
C ALA A 188 -13.93 -12.68 11.13
N LEU A 189 -12.97 -12.63 10.23
CA LEU A 189 -11.82 -13.56 10.23
C LEU A 189 -10.65 -13.08 11.08
N ASP A 190 -10.74 -11.87 11.62
CA ASP A 190 -9.68 -11.28 12.42
C ASP A 190 -9.79 -11.66 13.91
N PRO A 191 -8.79 -12.33 14.50
CA PRO A 191 -8.83 -12.76 15.89
C PRO A 191 -9.01 -11.60 16.89
N VAL A 192 -8.51 -10.40 16.58
CA VAL A 192 -8.68 -9.23 17.46
C VAL A 192 -10.15 -8.83 17.62
N THR A 193 -10.99 -9.14 16.64
CA THR A 193 -12.44 -8.86 16.70
C THR A 193 -13.14 -9.58 17.85
N TYR A 194 -12.62 -10.74 18.27
CA TYR A 194 -13.18 -11.59 19.33
C TYR A 194 -12.70 -11.22 20.75
N VAL A 195 -11.91 -10.18 20.89
CA VAL A 195 -11.55 -9.65 22.21
C VAL A 195 -12.79 -8.99 22.84
N ASP A 196 -13.24 -9.50 23.99
CA ASP A 196 -14.53 -9.13 24.60
C ASP A 196 -14.67 -7.62 24.92
N ALA A 197 -13.64 -7.01 25.51
CA ALA A 197 -13.67 -5.60 25.89
C ALA A 197 -13.41 -4.70 24.68
N TRP A 198 -14.41 -3.90 24.27
CA TRP A 198 -14.27 -2.97 23.15
C TRP A 198 -13.08 -2.00 23.29
N GLY A 199 -12.83 -1.53 24.53
CA GLY A 199 -11.69 -0.64 24.81
C GLY A 199 -10.34 -1.33 24.61
N THR A 200 -10.21 -2.60 24.99
CA THR A 200 -9.00 -3.43 24.75
C THR A 200 -8.81 -3.64 23.25
N ARG A 201 -9.85 -3.96 22.51
CA ARG A 201 -9.82 -4.12 21.06
C ARG A 201 -9.35 -2.84 20.36
N LEU A 202 -9.92 -1.70 20.77
CA LEU A 202 -9.51 -0.39 20.26
C LEU A 202 -8.05 -0.08 20.59
N ALA A 203 -7.60 -0.37 21.82
CA ALA A 203 -6.20 -0.18 22.23
C ALA A 203 -5.23 -1.05 21.41
N ILE A 204 -5.56 -2.31 21.17
CA ILE A 204 -4.75 -3.21 20.32
C ILE A 204 -4.65 -2.66 18.90
N ARG A 205 -5.77 -2.29 18.28
CA ARG A 205 -5.79 -1.73 16.92
C ARG A 205 -5.06 -0.39 16.81
N SER A 206 -5.26 0.49 17.78
CA SER A 206 -4.52 1.76 17.81
C SER A 206 -3.02 1.53 17.99
N GLY A 207 -2.63 0.57 18.83
CA GLY A 207 -1.24 0.17 19.02
C GLY A 207 -0.61 -0.39 17.74
N GLU A 208 -1.32 -1.25 17.01
CA GLU A 208 -0.92 -1.77 15.70
C GLU A 208 -0.67 -0.63 14.70
N VAL A 209 -1.65 0.26 14.52
CA VAL A 209 -1.55 1.41 13.60
C VAL A 209 -0.41 2.36 13.99
N ILE A 210 -0.25 2.68 15.28
CA ILE A 210 0.85 3.54 15.76
C ILE A 210 2.20 2.88 15.49
N ASN A 211 2.33 1.58 15.77
CA ASN A 211 3.56 0.83 15.57
C ASN A 211 3.95 0.80 14.08
N GLU A 212 3.03 0.44 13.20
CA GLU A 212 3.25 0.37 11.75
C GLU A 212 3.57 1.76 11.18
N THR A 213 2.74 2.78 11.49
CA THR A 213 2.99 4.15 11.04
C THR A 213 4.35 4.68 11.52
N SER A 214 4.80 4.29 12.71
CA SER A 214 6.10 4.71 13.26
C SER A 214 7.30 4.21 12.45
N LEU A 215 7.16 3.09 11.74
CA LEU A 215 8.18 2.53 10.85
C LEU A 215 8.25 3.29 9.51
N HIS A 216 7.13 3.89 9.07
CA HIS A 216 6.99 4.54 7.76
C HIS A 216 6.83 6.07 7.86
N LEU A 217 7.26 6.68 8.98
CA LEU A 217 7.21 8.13 9.16
C LEU A 217 8.01 8.86 8.07
N GLY A 218 7.39 9.83 7.41
CA GLY A 218 7.99 10.65 6.35
C GLY A 218 7.55 10.26 4.94
N VAL A 219 7.09 9.02 4.72
CA VAL A 219 6.62 8.56 3.40
C VAL A 219 5.40 9.38 2.93
N TYR A 220 4.42 9.56 3.81
CA TYR A 220 3.22 10.34 3.51
C TYR A 220 3.53 11.81 3.18
N GLU A 221 4.45 12.41 3.92
CA GLU A 221 4.91 13.78 3.68
C GLU A 221 5.66 13.92 2.35
N GLY A 222 6.47 12.93 2.01
CA GLY A 222 7.15 12.88 0.71
C GLY A 222 6.15 12.87 -0.44
N ILE A 223 5.19 11.95 -0.40
CA ILE A 223 4.10 11.87 -1.39
C ILE A 223 3.36 13.20 -1.51
N LYS A 224 3.01 13.81 -0.38
CA LYS A 224 2.27 15.08 -0.38
C LYS A 224 3.09 16.25 -0.92
N ALA A 225 4.40 16.26 -0.73
CA ALA A 225 5.27 17.32 -1.21
C ALA A 225 5.55 17.22 -2.72
N GLU A 226 5.52 16.03 -3.28
CA GLU A 226 5.85 15.75 -4.68
C GLU A 226 4.62 15.74 -5.60
N SER A 227 3.41 15.56 -5.05
CA SER A 227 2.18 15.48 -5.84
C SER A 227 1.44 16.82 -5.94
N LEU A 228 0.92 17.13 -7.14
CA LEU A 228 0.06 18.30 -7.38
C LEU A 228 -1.30 18.16 -6.69
N ASP A 229 -1.89 16.97 -6.76
CA ASP A 229 -3.12 16.59 -6.05
C ASP A 229 -2.89 15.30 -5.25
N PRO A 230 -2.53 15.40 -3.96
CA PRO A 230 -2.27 14.23 -3.13
C PRO A 230 -3.49 13.30 -2.96
N TYR A 231 -4.70 13.82 -3.07
CA TYR A 231 -5.90 13.00 -3.02
C TYR A 231 -5.96 12.03 -4.21
N ARG A 232 -5.86 12.57 -5.43
CA ARG A 232 -5.86 11.77 -6.67
C ARG A 232 -4.69 10.80 -6.70
N PHE A 233 -3.50 11.28 -6.38
CA PHE A 233 -2.30 10.46 -6.34
C PHE A 233 -2.46 9.22 -5.44
N LEU A 234 -2.97 9.39 -4.21
CA LEU A 234 -3.15 8.27 -3.28
C LEU A 234 -4.24 7.31 -3.74
N GLN A 235 -5.31 7.82 -4.37
CA GLN A 235 -6.36 6.98 -4.93
C GLN A 235 -5.83 6.12 -6.08
N ASP A 236 -5.09 6.72 -7.00
CA ASP A 236 -4.50 6.03 -8.15
C ASP A 236 -3.44 5.01 -7.69
N ALA A 237 -2.59 5.37 -6.74
CA ALA A 237 -1.60 4.45 -6.16
C ALA A 237 -2.26 3.25 -5.47
N TYR A 238 -3.37 3.47 -4.77
CA TYR A 238 -4.16 2.39 -4.18
C TYR A 238 -4.69 1.43 -5.25
N GLU A 239 -5.33 1.94 -6.29
CA GLU A 239 -5.91 1.10 -7.35
C GLU A 239 -4.85 0.35 -8.15
N GLN A 240 -3.72 0.97 -8.46
CA GLN A 240 -2.60 0.31 -9.12
C GLN A 240 -2.07 -0.86 -8.28
N ASN A 241 -1.87 -0.64 -6.97
CA ASN A 241 -1.44 -1.69 -6.05
C ASN A 241 -2.49 -2.82 -5.95
N ARG A 242 -3.78 -2.48 -5.90
CA ARG A 242 -4.87 -3.47 -5.87
C ARG A 242 -4.90 -4.31 -7.13
N GLN A 243 -4.77 -3.71 -8.29
CA GLN A 243 -4.74 -4.45 -9.55
C GLN A 243 -3.53 -5.36 -9.68
N LYS A 244 -2.37 -4.95 -9.14
CA LYS A 244 -1.21 -5.82 -9.06
C LYS A 244 -1.51 -7.05 -8.20
N LYS A 245 -2.00 -6.88 -6.98
CA LYS A 245 -2.35 -7.96 -6.06
C LYS A 245 -3.41 -8.93 -6.62
N ILE A 246 -4.41 -8.44 -7.36
CA ILE A 246 -5.44 -9.28 -7.99
C ILE A 246 -4.87 -10.16 -9.11
N LYS A 247 -3.81 -9.72 -9.79
CA LYS A 247 -3.16 -10.47 -10.87
C LYS A 247 -2.15 -11.52 -10.39
N GLU A 248 -1.70 -11.45 -9.16
CA GLU A 248 -0.82 -12.42 -8.48
C GLU A 248 -1.59 -13.67 -8.05
#